data_3e9cf77536f4d33657e1e6800729b16f
#
_entry.id   3e9cf77536f4d33657e1e6800729b16f
#
_cell.length_a   1.000
_cell.length_b   1.000
_cell.length_c   1.000
_cell.angle_alpha   90.00
_cell.angle_beta   90.00
_cell.angle_gamma   90.00
#
_symmetry.space_group_name_H-M   'P 1'
#
loop_
_entity.id
_entity.type
_entity.pdbx_description
1 polymer ?
#
loop_
_entity_poly.entity_id
_entity_poly.type
_entity_poly.pdbx_seq_one_letter_code
_entity_poly.pdbx_strand_id
1 'polypeptide(L)'
;FIFRTVDLDGQTIRTAVRPGKPHLTPLLIFNGIGANLELVFPFVQALDPDLEVIAFDVPGVGGSSTPSRPYRFPGLAKLTARMLDYLDYGQVNAVGVSWGGALAQQFAYDYPERCKKLVLAATAAGAFMVPGKPKVLWMMASPRRYVQPSHVMRIAPLIYGGSFRRDPSLAAEHAAKVRSAGKLGYYWQLF
;
A
#
# COMPACT_ATOMS: atom_id res chain seq x y z
N PHE A 1 -8.00 -3.61 -14.75
CA PHE A 1 -6.67 -3.92 -14.23
C PHE A 1 -6.11 -5.18 -14.88
N ILE A 2 -4.83 -5.15 -15.22
CA ILE A 2 -4.05 -6.29 -15.67
C ILE A 2 -3.24 -6.78 -14.47
N PHE A 3 -3.53 -7.99 -14.00
CA PHE A 3 -2.82 -8.59 -12.87
C PHE A 3 -1.63 -9.40 -13.39
N ARG A 4 -0.49 -9.26 -12.71
CA ARG A 4 0.72 -10.04 -12.99
C ARG A 4 1.36 -10.47 -11.67
N THR A 5 2.08 -11.57 -11.74
CA THR A 5 2.99 -12.01 -10.67
C THR A 5 4.42 -11.86 -11.20
N VAL A 6 5.21 -11.07 -10.49
CA VAL A 6 6.62 -10.83 -10.80
C VAL A 6 7.45 -11.67 -9.85
N ASP A 7 8.36 -12.49 -10.35
CA ASP A 7 9.33 -13.21 -9.53
C ASP A 7 10.65 -12.44 -9.48
N LEU A 8 11.09 -12.14 -8.28
CA LEU A 8 12.33 -11.44 -7.99
C LEU A 8 13.20 -12.31 -7.07
N ASP A 9 13.93 -13.25 -7.65
CA ASP A 9 14.81 -14.20 -6.97
C ASP A 9 14.04 -15.07 -5.92
N GLY A 10 12.90 -15.61 -6.32
CA GLY A 10 12.05 -16.45 -5.47
C GLY A 10 11.09 -15.69 -4.57
N GLN A 11 11.15 -14.35 -4.54
CA GLN A 11 10.13 -13.51 -3.93
C GLN A 11 9.10 -13.13 -4.99
N THR A 12 7.91 -13.70 -4.93
CA THR A 12 6.84 -13.36 -5.86
C THR A 12 6.07 -12.13 -5.38
N ILE A 13 5.87 -11.18 -6.29
CA ILE A 13 5.14 -9.93 -6.05
C ILE A 13 3.93 -9.88 -6.96
N ARG A 14 2.75 -9.80 -6.36
CA ARG A 14 1.51 -9.58 -7.11
C ARG A 14 1.38 -8.10 -7.43
N THR A 15 1.17 -7.81 -8.72
CA THR A 15 1.01 -6.46 -9.24
C THR A 15 -0.31 -6.30 -9.97
N ALA A 16 -0.81 -5.09 -10.05
CA ALA A 16 -1.96 -4.71 -10.86
C ALA A 16 -1.66 -3.41 -11.60
N VAL A 17 -1.84 -3.42 -12.90
CA VAL A 17 -1.68 -2.25 -13.75
C VAL A 17 -3.03 -1.87 -14.34
N ARG A 18 -3.46 -0.63 -14.16
CA ARG A 18 -4.50 0.00 -14.95
C ARG A 18 -3.81 0.73 -16.10
N PRO A 19 -3.95 0.27 -17.35
CA PRO A 19 -3.35 0.94 -18.51
C PRO A 19 -3.81 2.39 -18.62
N GLY A 20 -2.95 3.23 -19.15
CA GLY A 20 -3.20 4.64 -19.43
C GLY A 20 -2.57 5.09 -20.75
N LYS A 21 -2.46 6.39 -20.97
CA LYS A 21 -1.82 6.95 -22.16
C LYS A 21 -0.29 6.96 -22.03
N PRO A 22 0.46 6.50 -23.05
CA PRO A 22 1.93 6.32 -22.97
C PRO A 22 2.74 7.59 -22.70
N HIS A 23 2.18 8.77 -23.01
CA HIS A 23 2.88 10.05 -22.81
C HIS A 23 2.75 10.58 -21.36
N LEU A 24 1.91 9.97 -20.52
CA LEU A 24 1.77 10.33 -19.12
C LEU A 24 2.71 9.48 -18.27
N THR A 25 3.39 10.11 -17.32
CA THR A 25 4.19 9.37 -16.33
C THR A 25 3.28 8.54 -15.42
N PRO A 26 3.48 7.21 -15.33
CA PRO A 26 2.63 6.34 -14.53
C PRO A 26 2.60 6.70 -13.05
N LEU A 27 1.51 6.40 -12.37
CA LEU A 27 1.36 6.55 -10.92
C LEU A 27 1.62 5.22 -10.21
N LEU A 28 2.66 5.17 -9.38
CA LEU A 28 2.93 4.03 -8.51
C LEU A 28 2.31 4.26 -7.13
N ILE A 29 1.52 3.30 -6.65
CA ILE A 29 0.84 3.38 -5.35
C ILE A 29 1.56 2.51 -4.31
N PHE A 30 2.00 3.14 -3.22
CA PHE A 30 2.47 2.50 -2.00
C PHE A 30 1.34 2.50 -0.96
N ASN A 31 0.76 1.32 -0.74
CA ASN A 31 -0.42 1.17 0.09
C ASN A 31 -0.08 1.19 1.60
N GLY A 32 -1.10 1.42 2.43
CA GLY A 32 -0.96 1.43 3.89
C GLY A 32 -0.63 0.05 4.47
N ILE A 33 -0.29 0.03 5.75
CA ILE A 33 0.10 -1.19 6.46
C ILE A 33 -0.97 -2.29 6.36
N GLY A 34 -0.58 -3.49 5.92
CA GLY A 34 -1.45 -4.65 5.75
C GLY A 34 -2.53 -4.50 4.68
N ALA A 35 -2.46 -3.47 3.86
CA ALA A 35 -3.41 -3.22 2.80
C ALA A 35 -3.00 -3.95 1.52
N ASN A 36 -3.93 -4.71 0.94
CA ASN A 36 -3.78 -5.38 -0.33
C ASN A 36 -4.25 -4.51 -1.51
N LEU A 37 -4.02 -4.98 -2.73
CA LEU A 37 -4.36 -4.29 -3.98
C LEU A 37 -5.82 -3.85 -4.06
N GLU A 38 -6.75 -4.66 -3.56
CA GLU A 38 -8.17 -4.41 -3.67
C GLU A 38 -8.61 -3.13 -2.93
N LEU A 39 -7.84 -2.71 -1.91
CA LEU A 39 -8.14 -1.52 -1.13
C LEU A 39 -7.88 -0.20 -1.86
N VAL A 40 -7.01 -0.19 -2.90
CA VAL A 40 -6.75 1.02 -3.68
C VAL A 40 -7.70 1.21 -4.86
N PHE A 41 -8.45 0.19 -5.27
CA PHE A 41 -9.27 0.26 -6.49
C PHE A 41 -10.30 1.38 -6.49
N PRO A 42 -11.05 1.67 -5.40
CA PRO A 42 -11.97 2.81 -5.39
C PRO A 42 -11.26 4.15 -5.61
N PHE A 43 -10.06 4.32 -5.06
CA PHE A 43 -9.25 5.50 -5.30
C PHE A 43 -8.81 5.58 -6.76
N VAL A 44 -8.30 4.48 -7.32
CA VAL A 44 -7.86 4.42 -8.72
C VAL A 44 -9.01 4.68 -9.69
N GLN A 45 -10.23 4.20 -9.39
CA GLN A 45 -11.42 4.46 -10.21
C GLN A 45 -11.82 5.93 -10.24
N ALA A 46 -11.48 6.69 -9.19
CA ALA A 46 -11.74 8.13 -9.12
C ALA A 46 -10.68 9.00 -9.81
N LEU A 47 -9.55 8.41 -10.22
CA LEU A 47 -8.51 9.11 -10.97
C LEU A 47 -8.86 9.20 -12.45
N ASP A 48 -8.25 10.18 -13.12
CA ASP A 48 -8.30 10.30 -14.58
C ASP A 48 -8.07 8.94 -15.25
N PRO A 49 -8.97 8.46 -16.11
CA PRO A 49 -8.84 7.17 -16.79
C PRO A 49 -7.61 7.09 -17.70
N ASP A 50 -7.12 8.20 -18.19
CA ASP A 50 -5.93 8.28 -19.04
C ASP A 50 -4.62 8.09 -18.27
N LEU A 51 -4.64 8.22 -16.93
CA LEU A 51 -3.47 8.02 -16.10
C LEU A 51 -3.21 6.53 -15.88
N GLU A 52 -2.05 6.04 -16.31
CA GLU A 52 -1.61 4.69 -15.98
C GLU A 52 -1.31 4.55 -14.49
N VAL A 53 -1.78 3.47 -13.87
CA VAL A 53 -1.61 3.24 -12.42
C VAL A 53 -1.02 1.86 -12.18
N ILE A 54 0.04 1.82 -11.38
CA ILE A 54 0.73 0.62 -10.93
C ILE A 54 0.49 0.47 -9.43
N ALA A 55 0.01 -0.68 -9.01
CA ALA A 55 -0.12 -1.04 -7.61
C ALA A 55 0.46 -2.44 -7.38
N PHE A 56 0.89 -2.74 -6.16
CA PHE A 56 1.45 -4.03 -5.82
C PHE A 56 1.17 -4.40 -4.37
N ASP A 57 1.10 -5.70 -4.10
CA ASP A 57 1.09 -6.23 -2.75
C ASP A 57 2.54 -6.33 -2.26
N VAL A 58 2.88 -5.73 -1.14
CA VAL A 58 4.22 -5.91 -0.54
C VAL A 58 4.41 -7.36 -0.09
N PRO A 59 5.64 -7.87 0.04
CA PRO A 59 5.90 -9.22 0.51
C PRO A 59 5.10 -9.60 1.75
N GLY A 60 4.42 -10.75 1.73
CA GLY A 60 3.60 -11.27 2.81
C GLY A 60 2.20 -10.67 2.93
N VAL A 61 1.80 -9.79 2.01
CA VAL A 61 0.45 -9.20 1.94
C VAL A 61 -0.26 -9.65 0.66
N GLY A 62 -1.56 -9.83 0.74
CA GLY A 62 -2.40 -10.16 -0.40
C GLY A 62 -1.92 -11.42 -1.14
N GLY A 63 -1.63 -11.28 -2.43
CA GLY A 63 -1.17 -12.38 -3.28
C GLY A 63 0.36 -12.46 -3.43
N SER A 64 1.13 -11.61 -2.74
CA SER A 64 2.59 -11.71 -2.73
C SER A 64 3.07 -12.77 -1.75
N SER A 65 4.16 -13.48 -2.08
CA SER A 65 4.71 -14.51 -1.21
C SER A 65 5.24 -13.95 0.11
N THR A 66 5.16 -14.76 1.17
CA THR A 66 5.74 -14.39 2.46
C THR A 66 7.26 -14.37 2.35
N PRO A 67 7.93 -13.30 2.80
CA PRO A 67 9.37 -13.22 2.74
C PRO A 67 10.01 -14.20 3.73
N SER A 68 11.17 -14.75 3.37
CA SER A 68 11.95 -15.66 4.24
C SER A 68 12.58 -14.95 5.42
N ARG A 69 12.76 -13.63 5.34
CA ARG A 69 13.38 -12.78 6.37
C ARG A 69 12.63 -11.48 6.54
N PRO A 70 12.68 -10.84 7.74
CA PRO A 70 12.17 -9.49 7.91
C PRO A 70 12.80 -8.52 6.91
N TYR A 71 12.00 -7.61 6.40
CA TYR A 71 12.47 -6.57 5.50
C TYR A 71 12.46 -5.20 6.17
N ARG A 72 13.31 -4.31 5.67
CA ARG A 72 13.32 -2.89 6.03
C ARG A 72 12.96 -2.05 4.81
N PHE A 73 12.62 -0.78 5.01
CA PHE A 73 12.26 0.13 3.92
C PHE A 73 13.29 0.20 2.78
N PRO A 74 14.62 0.26 3.00
CA PRO A 74 15.59 0.23 1.90
C PRO A 74 15.51 -1.06 1.06
N GLY A 75 15.29 -2.21 1.71
CA GLY A 75 15.11 -3.48 1.01
C GLY A 75 13.83 -3.50 0.16
N LEU A 76 12.73 -2.94 0.67
CA LEU A 76 11.48 -2.81 -0.09
C LEU A 76 11.59 -1.78 -1.22
N ALA A 77 12.29 -0.68 -1.02
CA ALA A 77 12.57 0.32 -2.06
C ALA A 77 13.37 -0.32 -3.21
N LYS A 78 14.41 -1.11 -2.88
CA LYS A 78 15.18 -1.88 -3.88
C LYS A 78 14.30 -2.90 -4.62
N LEU A 79 13.45 -3.62 -3.90
CA LEU A 79 12.51 -4.57 -4.50
C LEU A 79 11.53 -3.86 -5.44
N THR A 80 11.03 -2.69 -5.04
CA THR A 80 10.14 -1.86 -5.88
C THR A 80 10.84 -1.41 -7.17
N ALA A 81 12.09 -0.96 -7.09
CA ALA A 81 12.86 -0.57 -8.28
C ALA A 81 13.02 -1.76 -9.23
N ARG A 82 13.39 -2.94 -8.74
CA ARG A 82 13.51 -4.17 -9.55
C ARG A 82 12.17 -4.62 -10.15
N MET A 83 11.07 -4.45 -9.41
CA MET A 83 9.73 -4.73 -9.92
C MET A 83 9.39 -3.80 -11.10
N LEU A 84 9.72 -2.52 -11.00
CA LEU A 84 9.54 -1.56 -12.09
C LEU A 84 10.42 -1.91 -13.30
N ASP A 85 11.67 -2.36 -13.10
CA ASP A 85 12.55 -2.83 -14.18
C ASP A 85 11.94 -4.04 -14.89
N TYR A 86 11.41 -5.01 -14.13
CA TYR A 86 10.74 -6.19 -14.69
C TYR A 86 9.50 -5.84 -15.51
N LEU A 87 8.80 -4.79 -15.12
CA LEU A 87 7.58 -4.30 -15.78
C LEU A 87 7.87 -3.28 -16.89
N ASP A 88 9.15 -2.97 -17.14
CA ASP A 88 9.65 -2.01 -18.16
C ASP A 88 9.21 -0.55 -17.88
N TYR A 89 9.19 -0.15 -16.61
CA TYR A 89 8.93 1.23 -16.22
C TYR A 89 10.22 1.95 -15.80
N GLY A 90 10.59 3.01 -16.52
CA GLY A 90 11.77 3.84 -16.21
C GLY A 90 11.51 4.81 -15.05
N GLN A 91 10.50 5.66 -15.16
CA GLN A 91 10.11 6.67 -14.18
C GLN A 91 8.65 6.57 -13.81
N VAL A 92 8.33 6.92 -12.55
CA VAL A 92 6.97 6.97 -12.02
C VAL A 92 6.73 8.24 -11.20
N ASN A 93 5.46 8.65 -11.07
CA ASN A 93 5.01 9.47 -9.97
C ASN A 93 4.64 8.52 -8.82
N ALA A 94 5.05 8.82 -7.60
CA ALA A 94 4.78 7.98 -6.44
C ALA A 94 3.69 8.60 -5.56
N VAL A 95 2.73 7.80 -5.10
CA VAL A 95 1.81 8.17 -4.02
C VAL A 95 1.92 7.15 -2.90
N GLY A 96 2.14 7.62 -1.67
CA GLY A 96 2.24 6.76 -0.50
C GLY A 96 1.23 7.14 0.57
N VAL A 97 0.52 6.13 1.11
CA VAL A 97 -0.50 6.33 2.15
C VAL A 97 -0.03 5.69 3.45
N SER A 98 -0.02 6.47 4.55
CA SER A 98 0.33 5.97 5.88
C SER A 98 1.72 5.27 5.89
N TRP A 99 1.81 4.00 6.26
CA TRP A 99 3.03 3.19 6.19
C TRP A 99 3.64 3.18 4.77
N GLY A 100 2.81 3.09 3.74
CA GLY A 100 3.25 3.20 2.35
C GLY A 100 3.86 4.56 2.01
N GLY A 101 3.49 5.62 2.75
CA GLY A 101 4.13 6.92 2.62
C GLY A 101 5.58 6.93 3.11
N ALA A 102 5.91 6.17 4.16
CA ALA A 102 7.29 5.99 4.59
C ALA A 102 8.10 5.21 3.55
N LEU A 103 7.52 4.16 2.96
CA LEU A 103 8.15 3.41 1.87
C LEU A 103 8.33 4.25 0.61
N ALA A 104 7.35 5.07 0.24
CA ALA A 104 7.45 5.98 -0.91
C ALA A 104 8.55 7.05 -0.72
N GLN A 105 8.72 7.58 0.50
CA GLN A 105 9.82 8.47 0.84
C GLN A 105 11.18 7.76 0.70
N GLN A 106 11.29 6.54 1.22
CA GLN A 106 12.52 5.76 1.08
C GLN A 106 12.82 5.45 -0.40
N PHE A 107 11.81 5.08 -1.18
CA PHE A 107 11.97 4.85 -2.61
C PHE A 107 12.45 6.10 -3.35
N ALA A 108 11.84 7.27 -3.08
CA ALA A 108 12.23 8.52 -3.70
C ALA A 108 13.64 8.98 -3.27
N TYR A 109 14.06 8.65 -2.04
CA TYR A 109 15.39 8.95 -1.53
C TYR A 109 16.47 8.06 -2.15
N ASP A 110 16.22 6.74 -2.23
CA ASP A 110 17.20 5.76 -2.75
C ASP A 110 17.28 5.77 -4.29
N TYR A 111 16.18 6.15 -4.97
CA TYR A 111 16.03 6.12 -6.43
C TYR A 111 15.44 7.44 -6.97
N PRO A 112 16.11 8.59 -6.75
CA PRO A 112 15.58 9.90 -7.14
C PRO A 112 15.35 10.03 -8.65
N GLU A 113 16.13 9.33 -9.46
CA GLU A 113 15.97 9.29 -10.92
C GLU A 113 14.72 8.53 -11.39
N ARG A 114 14.18 7.65 -10.52
CA ARG A 114 13.00 6.83 -10.80
C ARG A 114 11.70 7.49 -10.30
N CYS A 115 11.79 8.45 -9.38
CA CYS A 115 10.65 9.13 -8.76
C CYS A 115 10.54 10.57 -9.24
N LYS A 116 9.63 10.83 -10.20
CA LYS A 116 9.46 12.17 -10.77
C LYS A 116 8.72 13.13 -9.82
N LYS A 117 7.66 12.65 -9.15
CA LYS A 117 6.89 13.39 -8.16
C LYS A 117 6.51 12.46 -7.01
N LEU A 118 6.43 13.01 -5.81
CA LEU A 118 6.04 12.28 -4.61
C LEU A 118 4.84 12.96 -3.96
N VAL A 119 3.76 12.18 -3.75
CA VAL A 119 2.57 12.61 -2.99
C VAL A 119 2.48 11.78 -1.73
N LEU A 120 2.37 12.44 -0.59
CA LEU A 120 2.29 11.80 0.73
C LEU A 120 0.92 12.08 1.35
N ALA A 121 0.19 11.01 1.67
CA ALA A 121 -1.13 11.08 2.26
C ALA A 121 -1.18 10.38 3.62
N ALA A 122 -1.64 11.08 4.65
CA ALA A 122 -1.84 10.55 6.01
C ALA A 122 -0.60 9.80 6.56
N THR A 123 0.59 10.32 6.32
CA THR A 123 1.88 9.74 6.71
C THR A 123 2.76 10.75 7.44
N ALA A 124 3.85 10.27 8.05
CA ALA A 124 4.85 11.13 8.66
C ALA A 124 5.76 11.77 7.61
N ALA A 125 6.13 13.02 7.82
CA ALA A 125 7.09 13.75 6.98
C ALA A 125 8.54 13.61 7.52
N GLY A 126 8.93 12.42 7.98
CA GLY A 126 10.24 12.15 8.55
C GLY A 126 10.24 11.99 10.08
N ALA A 127 11.37 12.37 10.75
CA ALA A 127 11.57 12.13 12.18
C ALA A 127 10.64 12.94 13.10
N PHE A 128 10.16 14.08 12.63
CA PHE A 128 9.24 14.95 13.40
C PHE A 128 7.79 14.62 13.03
N MET A 129 7.22 13.67 13.74
CA MET A 129 5.83 13.23 13.55
C MET A 129 5.02 13.58 14.80
N VAL A 130 3.82 14.16 14.60
CA VAL A 130 2.81 14.18 15.68
C VAL A 130 2.26 12.75 15.80
N PRO A 131 2.53 12.03 16.89
CA PRO A 131 2.06 10.66 17.04
C PRO A 131 0.54 10.64 17.07
N GLY A 132 -0.04 9.61 16.45
CA GLY A 132 -1.48 9.34 16.58
C GLY A 132 -1.87 9.09 18.03
N LYS A 133 -3.15 9.31 18.36
CA LYS A 133 -3.65 9.02 19.72
C LYS A 133 -3.28 7.58 20.11
N PRO A 134 -2.70 7.33 21.30
CA PRO A 134 -2.24 5.98 21.70
C PRO A 134 -3.31 4.89 21.55
N LYS A 135 -4.56 5.20 21.85
CA LYS A 135 -5.71 4.31 21.64
C LYS A 135 -5.87 3.88 20.18
N VAL A 136 -5.68 4.81 19.23
CA VAL A 136 -5.79 4.53 17.78
C VAL A 136 -4.60 3.69 17.32
N LEU A 137 -3.39 4.01 17.76
CA LEU A 137 -2.18 3.23 17.45
C LEU A 137 -2.33 1.78 17.95
N TRP A 138 -2.83 1.59 19.18
CA TRP A 138 -3.08 0.26 19.73
C TRP A 138 -4.15 -0.51 18.93
N MET A 139 -5.24 0.16 18.51
CA MET A 139 -6.26 -0.44 17.64
C MET A 139 -5.69 -0.85 16.28
N MET A 140 -4.81 -0.03 15.72
CA MET A 140 -4.14 -0.32 14.43
C MET A 140 -3.15 -1.47 14.56
N ALA A 141 -2.43 -1.59 15.67
CA ALA A 141 -1.49 -2.68 15.93
C ALA A 141 -2.18 -4.03 16.19
N SER A 142 -3.48 -4.05 16.51
CA SER A 142 -4.19 -5.27 16.83
C SER A 142 -4.36 -6.18 15.60
N PRO A 143 -3.92 -7.46 15.65
CA PRO A 143 -4.12 -8.42 14.56
C PRO A 143 -5.61 -8.74 14.31
N ARG A 144 -6.49 -8.46 15.28
CA ARG A 144 -7.94 -8.67 15.15
C ARG A 144 -8.56 -7.94 13.96
N ARG A 145 -7.95 -6.81 13.55
CA ARG A 145 -8.44 -6.04 12.38
C ARG A 145 -8.34 -6.82 11.06
N TYR A 146 -7.50 -7.86 10.98
CA TYR A 146 -7.35 -8.69 9.77
C TYR A 146 -8.13 -10.01 9.82
N VAL A 147 -8.61 -10.39 11.00
CA VAL A 147 -9.25 -11.70 11.21
C VAL A 147 -10.70 -11.62 11.67
N GLN A 148 -11.12 -10.47 12.20
CA GLN A 148 -12.48 -10.29 12.76
C GLN A 148 -13.19 -9.11 12.08
N PRO A 149 -14.07 -9.36 11.08
CA PRO A 149 -14.82 -8.30 10.39
C PRO A 149 -15.62 -7.40 11.34
N SER A 150 -16.24 -7.96 12.37
CA SER A 150 -16.98 -7.20 13.38
C SER A 150 -16.09 -6.23 14.18
N HIS A 151 -14.82 -6.60 14.40
CA HIS A 151 -13.85 -5.71 15.02
C HIS A 151 -13.51 -4.55 14.09
N VAL A 152 -13.26 -4.82 12.79
CA VAL A 152 -13.01 -3.79 11.77
C VAL A 152 -14.17 -2.81 11.68
N MET A 153 -15.40 -3.30 11.57
CA MET A 153 -16.60 -2.44 11.52
C MET A 153 -16.69 -1.50 12.74
N ARG A 154 -16.35 -1.99 13.93
CA ARG A 154 -16.37 -1.19 15.15
C ARG A 154 -15.29 -0.13 15.22
N ILE A 155 -14.08 -0.41 14.73
CA ILE A 155 -12.93 0.49 14.83
C ILE A 155 -12.75 1.40 13.61
N ALA A 156 -13.27 1.04 12.45
CA ALA A 156 -13.11 1.80 11.21
C ALA A 156 -13.54 3.27 11.34
N PRO A 157 -14.68 3.61 11.97
CA PRO A 157 -15.07 5.01 12.19
C PRO A 157 -14.09 5.80 13.08
N LEU A 158 -13.36 5.11 13.95
CA LEU A 158 -12.38 5.73 14.86
C LEU A 158 -11.02 5.92 14.17
N ILE A 159 -10.61 4.95 13.34
CA ILE A 159 -9.32 4.96 12.64
C ILE A 159 -9.36 5.85 11.40
N TYR A 160 -10.39 5.66 10.56
CA TYR A 160 -10.49 6.33 9.26
C TYR A 160 -11.35 7.59 9.30
N GLY A 161 -12.24 7.75 10.28
CA GLY A 161 -13.08 8.94 10.45
C GLY A 161 -14.00 9.20 9.25
N GLY A 162 -14.24 10.49 8.94
CA GLY A 162 -14.86 10.96 7.69
C GLY A 162 -16.08 10.16 7.23
N SER A 163 -15.99 9.58 6.03
CA SER A 163 -17.07 8.81 5.41
C SER A 163 -17.47 7.56 6.20
N PHE A 164 -16.52 6.88 6.86
CA PHE A 164 -16.79 5.71 7.70
C PHE A 164 -17.67 6.00 8.93
N ARG A 165 -17.70 7.27 9.39
CA ARG A 165 -18.63 7.70 10.46
C ARG A 165 -20.02 7.98 9.93
N ARG A 166 -20.12 8.46 8.68
CA ARG A 166 -21.39 8.82 8.07
C ARG A 166 -22.11 7.62 7.47
N ASP A 167 -21.34 6.64 6.97
CA ASP A 167 -21.87 5.47 6.29
C ASP A 167 -21.21 4.18 6.82
N PRO A 168 -21.90 3.46 7.72
CA PRO A 168 -21.43 2.19 8.26
C PRO A 168 -21.24 1.07 7.22
N SER A 169 -21.90 1.15 6.05
CA SER A 169 -21.77 0.14 5.00
C SER A 169 -20.36 0.11 4.42
N LEU A 170 -19.68 1.25 4.37
CA LEU A 170 -18.28 1.36 3.95
C LEU A 170 -17.34 0.56 4.86
N ALA A 171 -17.65 0.47 6.15
CA ALA A 171 -16.85 -0.32 7.10
C ALA A 171 -16.99 -1.83 6.82
N ALA A 172 -18.17 -2.30 6.43
CA ALA A 172 -18.41 -3.69 6.05
C ALA A 172 -17.69 -4.06 4.76
N GLU A 173 -17.78 -3.21 3.73
CA GLU A 173 -17.06 -3.38 2.47
C GLU A 173 -15.53 -3.40 2.69
N HIS A 174 -15.02 -2.46 3.49
CA HIS A 174 -13.61 -2.40 3.84
C HIS A 174 -13.16 -3.66 4.60
N ALA A 175 -13.96 -4.13 5.56
CA ALA A 175 -13.67 -5.35 6.31
C ALA A 175 -13.57 -6.59 5.43
N ALA A 176 -14.42 -6.70 4.40
CA ALA A 176 -14.36 -7.79 3.43
C ALA A 176 -13.06 -7.77 2.62
N LYS A 177 -12.61 -6.59 2.20
CA LYS A 177 -11.34 -6.41 1.44
C LYS A 177 -10.10 -6.66 2.29
N VAL A 178 -10.08 -6.21 3.54
CA VAL A 178 -8.95 -6.40 4.47
C VAL A 178 -8.74 -7.89 4.81
N ARG A 179 -9.79 -8.68 4.83
CA ARG A 179 -9.71 -10.13 5.15
C ARG A 179 -8.82 -10.92 4.19
N SER A 180 -8.61 -10.43 2.97
CA SER A 180 -7.72 -11.07 1.98
C SER A 180 -6.23 -10.81 2.22
N ALA A 181 -5.86 -9.89 3.10
CA ALA A 181 -4.47 -9.64 3.46
C ALA A 181 -3.94 -10.78 4.36
N GLY A 182 -2.83 -11.40 3.98
CA GLY A 182 -2.22 -12.51 4.74
C GLY A 182 -1.80 -12.10 6.15
N LYS A 183 -2.05 -12.97 7.13
CA LYS A 183 -1.80 -12.69 8.55
C LYS A 183 -0.33 -12.40 8.89
N LEU A 184 0.62 -13.02 8.20
CA LEU A 184 2.04 -12.91 8.47
C LEU A 184 2.67 -11.63 7.91
N GLY A 185 2.23 -11.18 6.74
CA GLY A 185 2.79 -9.99 6.10
C GLY A 185 2.59 -8.72 6.92
N TYR A 186 1.52 -8.63 7.70
CA TYR A 186 1.30 -7.53 8.60
C TYR A 186 2.40 -7.40 9.68
N TYR A 187 2.79 -8.54 10.28
CA TYR A 187 3.84 -8.52 11.31
C TYR A 187 5.19 -8.08 10.74
N TRP A 188 5.52 -8.46 9.51
CA TRP A 188 6.74 -8.02 8.84
C TRP A 188 6.79 -6.51 8.59
N GLN A 189 5.63 -5.86 8.47
CA GLN A 189 5.52 -4.41 8.30
C GLN A 189 5.61 -3.62 9.62
N LEU A 190 5.54 -4.29 10.77
CA LEU A 190 5.67 -3.65 12.09
C LEU A 190 7.12 -3.50 12.56
N PHE A 191 8.05 -4.21 11.95
CA PHE A 191 9.49 -4.21 12.27
C PHE A 191 10.30 -3.49 11.20
#